data_b0d64bcfffd676dbca840c5a07a44086
#
_entry.id   b0d64bcfffd676dbca840c5a07a44086
#
_cell.length_a   1.000
_cell.length_b   1.000
_cell.length_c   1.000
_cell.angle_alpha   90.00
_cell.angle_beta   90.00
_cell.angle_gamma   90.00
#
_symmetry.space_group_name_H-M   'P 1'
#
loop_
_entity.id
_entity.type
_entity.pdbx_description
1 polymer ?
#
loop_
_entity_poly.entity_id
_entity_poly.type
_entity_poly.pdbx_seq_one_letter_code
_entity_poly.pdbx_strand_id
1 'polypeptide(L)'
;MNKKYSELAELFRSEKTDEEILDFLLNYHKNDIADMMAGMTEEERKRLYHLLGAQKVAEIFKYIEEPRKYIRELSVESAARVISDMDSDDAVDLLEDLDPEEKEQIVRMLDEDAKKDVKMLLSYDEEEIGSCMTTNYICIPENLTIRQAMSELVKQAGENDNIMTIYVVDEKGVFAGAIDLKDLIRARENVHLEDLVLKSYPYVTDHEKIDDCMDRILDYAEDSIPVLSEDKKILGVITSEDLIEMVDNEMGEDYAKLAGLTAEEDLKEPTLQSMKKRLPWLIILLFLGMAVSSVVGLFENVVAVLPIVICFQSLVLDMAGNVGTQSLAVTIRVLMDENLTGKQKFQLVVKEVKTGSLNGILLGVMALLCLGIYVHFFKGYTWMGAFGISGCVGVSLLVAMAISSAVGTVIPMFFHKIKVDPAVASGPLITTVNDLVAVVTYYGLAWLLLIR
;
A
#
# COMPACT_ATOMS: atom_id res chain seq x y z
N MET A 1 -15.75 -3.21 23.46
CA MET A 1 -16.22 -1.82 23.62
C MET A 1 -15.36 -1.16 24.69
N ASN A 2 -14.62 -0.14 24.36
CA ASN A 2 -13.66 0.50 25.25
C ASN A 2 -14.40 1.25 26.35
N LYS A 3 -13.89 1.25 27.59
CA LYS A 3 -14.53 1.87 28.76
C LYS A 3 -14.80 3.37 28.56
N LYS A 4 -13.94 4.05 27.80
CA LYS A 4 -14.07 5.46 27.40
C LYS A 4 -15.35 5.74 26.59
N TYR A 5 -15.74 4.84 25.67
CA TYR A 5 -16.91 5.03 24.79
C TYR A 5 -18.24 4.91 25.57
N SER A 6 -18.28 4.03 26.60
CA SER A 6 -19.46 3.93 27.45
C SER A 6 -19.67 5.19 28.31
N GLU A 7 -18.60 5.83 28.78
CA GLU A 7 -18.65 7.05 29.58
C GLU A 7 -19.15 8.25 28.74
N LEU A 8 -18.66 8.39 27.50
CA LEU A 8 -19.10 9.44 26.54
C LEU A 8 -20.57 9.25 26.14
N ALA A 9 -20.99 8.03 25.81
CA ALA A 9 -22.37 7.73 25.47
C ALA A 9 -23.32 7.94 26.66
N GLU A 10 -22.92 7.58 27.87
CA GLU A 10 -23.70 7.85 29.10
C GLU A 10 -23.82 9.35 29.39
N LEU A 11 -22.76 10.12 29.14
CA LEU A 11 -22.79 11.58 29.28
C LEU A 11 -23.78 12.21 28.31
N PHE A 12 -23.76 11.78 27.05
CA PHE A 12 -24.67 12.29 26.02
C PHE A 12 -26.14 11.95 26.31
N ARG A 13 -26.40 10.87 27.04
CA ARG A 13 -27.73 10.43 27.51
C ARG A 13 -28.12 11.01 28.86
N SER A 14 -27.20 11.73 29.53
CA SER A 14 -27.47 12.35 30.82
C SER A 14 -28.34 13.60 30.69
N GLU A 15 -28.90 14.07 31.82
CA GLU A 15 -29.69 15.31 31.89
C GLU A 15 -28.81 16.60 31.88
N LYS A 16 -27.59 16.54 31.37
CA LYS A 16 -26.68 17.69 31.25
C LYS A 16 -27.14 18.67 30.15
N THR A 17 -26.76 19.90 30.31
CA THR A 17 -27.02 20.93 29.31
C THR A 17 -26.13 20.76 28.10
N ASP A 18 -26.55 21.28 26.95
CA ASP A 18 -25.78 21.22 25.70
C ASP A 18 -24.41 21.92 25.84
N GLU A 19 -24.31 22.98 26.65
CA GLU A 19 -23.05 23.67 26.96
C GLU A 19 -22.07 22.76 27.77
N GLU A 20 -22.58 22.03 28.76
CA GLU A 20 -21.75 21.09 29.56
C GLU A 20 -21.28 19.90 28.72
N ILE A 21 -22.10 19.42 27.79
CA ILE A 21 -21.75 18.36 26.86
C ILE A 21 -20.68 18.84 25.88
N LEU A 22 -20.84 20.05 25.34
CA LEU A 22 -19.86 20.63 24.41
C LEU A 22 -18.50 20.85 25.08
N ASP A 23 -18.48 21.44 26.28
CA ASP A 23 -17.24 21.66 27.06
C ASP A 23 -16.52 20.35 27.38
N PHE A 24 -17.29 19.31 27.64
CA PHE A 24 -16.74 17.98 27.86
C PHE A 24 -16.17 17.37 26.58
N LEU A 25 -16.87 17.44 25.45
CA LEU A 25 -16.41 16.90 24.16
C LEU A 25 -15.13 17.57 23.67
N LEU A 26 -14.97 18.87 23.92
CA LEU A 26 -13.78 19.63 23.58
C LEU A 26 -12.49 19.17 24.28
N ASN A 27 -12.61 18.39 25.35
CA ASN A 27 -11.48 17.78 26.08
C ASN A 27 -11.09 16.39 25.55
N TYR A 28 -11.80 15.85 24.53
CA TYR A 28 -11.48 14.57 23.91
C TYR A 28 -10.83 14.75 22.55
N HIS A 29 -9.98 13.80 22.21
CA HIS A 29 -9.39 13.75 20.85
C HIS A 29 -10.50 13.47 19.82
N LYS A 30 -10.39 14.04 18.64
CA LYS A 30 -11.38 13.93 17.55
C LYS A 30 -11.64 12.45 17.18
N ASN A 31 -10.59 11.63 17.14
CA ASN A 31 -10.68 10.18 16.92
C ASN A 31 -11.51 9.46 18.00
N ASP A 32 -11.36 9.83 19.30
CA ASP A 32 -12.18 9.24 20.37
C ASP A 32 -13.67 9.57 20.19
N ILE A 33 -13.99 10.75 19.62
CA ILE A 33 -15.36 11.17 19.29
C ILE A 33 -15.88 10.40 18.06
N ALA A 34 -15.08 10.21 17.02
CA ALA A 34 -15.42 9.41 15.85
C ALA A 34 -15.78 7.97 16.25
N ASP A 35 -14.94 7.33 17.06
CA ASP A 35 -15.20 5.99 17.60
C ASP A 35 -16.50 5.91 18.43
N MET A 36 -16.81 6.95 19.21
CA MET A 36 -18.07 7.04 19.96
C MET A 36 -19.28 7.11 19.04
N MET A 37 -19.18 7.83 17.92
CA MET A 37 -20.28 8.01 16.95
C MET A 37 -20.75 6.67 16.39
N ALA A 38 -19.86 5.69 16.25
CA ALA A 38 -20.20 4.35 15.78
C ALA A 38 -21.20 3.62 16.73
N GLY A 39 -21.20 3.95 18.02
CA GLY A 39 -22.11 3.41 19.04
C GLY A 39 -23.38 4.23 19.30
N MET A 40 -23.54 5.39 18.62
CA MET A 40 -24.68 6.30 18.79
C MET A 40 -25.82 5.96 17.83
N THR A 41 -27.04 6.31 18.23
CA THR A 41 -28.20 6.32 17.30
C THR A 41 -28.10 7.52 16.35
N GLU A 42 -28.82 7.46 15.23
CA GLU A 42 -28.88 8.56 14.26
C GLU A 42 -29.37 9.89 14.90
N GLU A 43 -30.34 9.80 15.82
CA GLU A 43 -30.85 10.98 16.53
C GLU A 43 -29.78 11.60 17.46
N GLU A 44 -29.00 10.76 18.15
CA GLU A 44 -27.88 11.21 18.99
C GLU A 44 -26.79 11.87 18.15
N ARG A 45 -26.45 11.30 16.98
CA ARG A 45 -25.48 11.90 16.06
C ARG A 45 -25.95 13.22 15.47
N LYS A 46 -27.21 13.33 15.04
CA LYS A 46 -27.77 14.62 14.56
C LYS A 46 -27.70 15.70 15.63
N ARG A 47 -27.96 15.36 16.91
CA ARG A 47 -27.78 16.31 18.02
C ARG A 47 -26.30 16.70 18.17
N LEU A 48 -25.38 15.71 18.05
CA LEU A 48 -23.93 15.95 18.12
C LEU A 48 -23.47 16.91 17.02
N TYR A 49 -23.90 16.68 15.77
CA TYR A 49 -23.58 17.58 14.64
C TYR A 49 -24.06 19.01 14.88
N HIS A 50 -25.23 19.15 15.44
CA HIS A 50 -25.78 20.47 15.76
C HIS A 50 -24.99 21.19 16.88
N LEU A 51 -24.51 20.45 17.88
CA LEU A 51 -23.73 20.98 18.99
C LEU A 51 -22.32 21.41 18.57
N LEU A 52 -21.67 20.58 17.75
CA LEU A 52 -20.28 20.81 17.32
C LEU A 52 -20.16 21.88 16.24
N GLY A 53 -21.16 21.97 15.34
CA GLY A 53 -21.09 22.80 14.14
C GLY A 53 -20.27 22.17 13.01
N ALA A 54 -20.36 22.73 11.80
CA ALA A 54 -19.81 22.12 10.59
C ALA A 54 -18.30 21.90 10.68
N GLN A 55 -17.53 22.91 11.07
CA GLN A 55 -16.06 22.85 11.16
C GLN A 55 -15.57 21.71 12.05
N LYS A 56 -16.09 21.56 13.27
CA LYS A 56 -15.66 20.47 14.17
C LYS A 56 -16.13 19.10 13.71
N VAL A 57 -17.27 19.04 13.02
CA VAL A 57 -17.77 17.81 12.41
C VAL A 57 -16.84 17.40 11.27
N ALA A 58 -16.41 18.33 10.42
CA ALA A 58 -15.42 18.10 9.37
C ALA A 58 -14.13 17.47 9.92
N GLU A 59 -13.57 18.09 10.98
CA GLU A 59 -12.37 17.58 11.65
C GLU A 59 -12.52 16.17 12.28
N ILE A 60 -13.76 15.76 12.64
CA ILE A 60 -14.04 14.42 13.17
C ILE A 60 -14.22 13.41 12.03
N PHE A 61 -14.81 13.84 10.91
CA PHE A 61 -15.07 12.98 9.76
C PHE A 61 -13.80 12.38 9.18
N LYS A 62 -12.68 13.07 9.27
CA LYS A 62 -11.34 12.57 8.92
C LYS A 62 -10.96 11.25 9.60
N TYR A 63 -11.51 10.98 10.80
CA TYR A 63 -11.23 9.76 11.59
C TYR A 63 -12.32 8.68 11.46
N ILE A 64 -13.27 8.82 10.54
CA ILE A 64 -14.38 7.87 10.35
C ILE A 64 -14.07 6.93 9.19
N GLU A 65 -13.98 5.62 9.44
CA GLU A 65 -13.73 4.61 8.40
C GLU A 65 -14.80 4.58 7.28
N GLU A 66 -16.06 4.90 7.56
CA GLU A 66 -17.17 4.88 6.60
C GLU A 66 -17.96 6.21 6.65
N PRO A 67 -17.36 7.34 6.24
CA PRO A 67 -17.99 8.66 6.37
C PRO A 67 -19.28 8.80 5.53
N ARG A 68 -19.41 8.07 4.42
CA ARG A 68 -20.58 8.02 3.55
C ARG A 68 -21.89 7.77 4.31
N LYS A 69 -21.88 6.85 5.28
CA LYS A 69 -23.06 6.53 6.08
C LYS A 69 -23.53 7.72 6.91
N TYR A 70 -22.61 8.47 7.46
CA TYR A 70 -22.87 9.57 8.39
C TYR A 70 -23.22 10.85 7.65
N ILE A 71 -22.59 11.11 6.50
CA ILE A 71 -22.92 12.28 5.68
C ILE A 71 -24.35 12.22 5.14
N ARG A 72 -24.89 11.03 4.86
CA ARG A 72 -26.28 10.81 4.43
C ARG A 72 -27.32 11.06 5.52
N GLU A 73 -26.91 11.15 6.78
CA GLU A 73 -27.79 11.53 7.89
C GLU A 73 -28.05 13.06 7.94
N LEU A 74 -27.22 13.83 7.22
CA LEU A 74 -27.34 15.29 7.12
C LEU A 74 -28.23 15.71 5.94
N SER A 75 -28.77 16.93 6.03
CA SER A 75 -29.38 17.57 4.84
C SER A 75 -28.27 17.92 3.84
N VAL A 76 -28.61 18.03 2.54
CA VAL A 76 -27.66 18.42 1.50
C VAL A 76 -26.93 19.72 1.85
N GLU A 77 -27.62 20.70 2.42
CA GLU A 77 -27.02 21.96 2.83
C GLU A 77 -26.07 21.81 4.02
N SER A 78 -26.35 20.88 4.95
CA SER A 78 -25.50 20.64 6.10
C SER A 78 -24.28 19.80 5.69
N ALA A 79 -24.46 18.82 4.82
CA ALA A 79 -23.39 18.03 4.22
C ALA A 79 -22.42 18.92 3.43
N ALA A 80 -22.95 19.82 2.59
CA ALA A 80 -22.13 20.76 1.82
C ALA A 80 -21.30 21.68 2.74
N ARG A 81 -21.86 22.15 3.86
CA ARG A 81 -21.08 22.95 4.83
C ARG A 81 -19.98 22.17 5.51
N VAL A 82 -20.26 20.92 5.91
CA VAL A 82 -19.23 20.05 6.52
C VAL A 82 -18.11 19.79 5.51
N ILE A 83 -18.44 19.47 4.26
CA ILE A 83 -17.47 19.20 3.20
C ILE A 83 -16.69 20.47 2.81
N SER A 84 -17.33 21.67 2.85
CA SER A 84 -16.61 22.93 2.62
C SER A 84 -15.58 23.26 3.70
N ASP A 85 -15.77 22.76 4.92
CA ASP A 85 -14.87 22.95 6.06
C ASP A 85 -13.83 21.82 6.19
N MET A 86 -13.85 20.80 5.30
CA MET A 86 -12.84 19.71 5.25
C MET A 86 -11.61 20.13 4.46
N ASP A 87 -10.49 19.44 4.70
CA ASP A 87 -9.34 19.50 3.80
C ASP A 87 -9.76 19.03 2.40
N SER A 88 -9.14 19.57 1.36
CA SER A 88 -9.63 19.39 -0.03
C SER A 88 -9.51 17.95 -0.53
N ASP A 89 -8.50 17.22 -0.12
CA ASP A 89 -8.28 15.79 -0.33
C ASP A 89 -9.35 14.95 0.38
N ASP A 90 -9.53 15.10 1.70
CA ASP A 90 -10.60 14.45 2.48
C ASP A 90 -12.01 14.71 1.89
N ALA A 91 -12.23 15.94 1.41
CA ALA A 91 -13.50 16.31 0.78
C ALA A 91 -13.73 15.57 -0.55
N VAL A 92 -12.68 15.37 -1.35
CA VAL A 92 -12.74 14.63 -2.62
C VAL A 92 -12.99 13.16 -2.35
N ASP A 93 -12.25 12.53 -1.44
CA ASP A 93 -12.40 11.12 -1.09
C ASP A 93 -13.83 10.82 -0.61
N LEU A 94 -14.36 11.65 0.28
CA LEU A 94 -15.74 11.52 0.73
C LEU A 94 -16.76 11.67 -0.42
N LEU A 95 -16.51 12.60 -1.35
CA LEU A 95 -17.39 12.82 -2.50
C LEU A 95 -17.33 11.70 -3.52
N GLU A 96 -16.18 11.01 -3.66
CA GLU A 96 -16.01 9.86 -4.55
C GLU A 96 -16.77 8.63 -4.05
N ASP A 97 -16.90 8.49 -2.75
CA ASP A 97 -17.69 7.44 -2.11
C ASP A 97 -19.21 7.62 -2.30
N LEU A 98 -19.69 8.78 -2.71
CA LEU A 98 -21.13 9.07 -2.87
C LEU A 98 -21.65 8.65 -4.24
N ASP A 99 -22.99 8.44 -4.31
CA ASP A 99 -23.64 8.20 -5.59
C ASP A 99 -23.55 9.48 -6.48
N PRO A 100 -23.42 9.33 -7.82
CA PRO A 100 -23.20 10.48 -8.72
C PRO A 100 -24.24 11.60 -8.58
N GLU A 101 -25.50 11.28 -8.29
CA GLU A 101 -26.57 12.26 -8.09
C GLU A 101 -26.39 13.02 -6.78
N GLU A 102 -25.99 12.34 -5.70
CA GLU A 102 -25.71 12.93 -4.38
C GLU A 102 -24.47 13.85 -4.46
N LYS A 103 -23.39 13.35 -5.07
CA LYS A 103 -22.16 14.12 -5.33
C LYS A 103 -22.46 15.43 -6.06
N GLU A 104 -23.21 15.36 -7.16
CA GLU A 104 -23.53 16.56 -7.94
C GLU A 104 -24.34 17.58 -7.15
N GLN A 105 -25.32 17.14 -6.33
CA GLN A 105 -26.12 18.02 -5.49
C GLN A 105 -25.28 18.73 -4.43
N ILE A 106 -24.40 18.01 -3.74
CA ILE A 106 -23.53 18.56 -2.71
C ILE A 106 -22.53 19.54 -3.32
N VAL A 107 -21.82 19.16 -4.40
CA VAL A 107 -20.83 20.01 -5.09
C VAL A 107 -21.43 21.33 -5.58
N ARG A 108 -22.72 21.35 -5.97
CA ARG A 108 -23.41 22.60 -6.33
C ARG A 108 -23.59 23.56 -5.16
N MET A 109 -23.65 23.03 -3.94
CA MET A 109 -23.92 23.77 -2.71
C MET A 109 -22.68 24.10 -1.89
N LEU A 110 -21.49 23.58 -2.27
CA LEU A 110 -20.22 23.99 -1.68
C LEU A 110 -20.02 25.50 -1.85
N ASP A 111 -19.27 26.09 -0.93
CA ASP A 111 -18.79 27.46 -1.11
C ASP A 111 -17.85 27.58 -2.32
N GLU A 112 -17.58 28.80 -2.78
CA GLU A 112 -16.87 29.00 -4.05
C GLU A 112 -15.40 28.56 -3.98
N ASP A 113 -14.73 28.65 -2.81
CA ASP A 113 -13.35 28.26 -2.63
C ASP A 113 -13.24 26.74 -2.57
N ALA A 114 -13.96 26.05 -1.69
CA ALA A 114 -14.03 24.60 -1.62
C ALA A 114 -14.44 23.96 -2.95
N LYS A 115 -15.40 24.57 -3.65
CA LYS A 115 -15.84 24.11 -4.98
C LYS A 115 -14.76 24.19 -6.04
N LYS A 116 -13.94 25.24 -5.98
CA LYS A 116 -12.80 25.42 -6.90
C LYS A 116 -11.76 24.35 -6.63
N ASP A 117 -11.43 24.10 -5.36
CA ASP A 117 -10.41 23.16 -4.95
C ASP A 117 -10.84 21.72 -5.25
N VAL A 118 -12.03 21.32 -4.88
CA VAL A 118 -12.62 20.01 -5.22
C VAL A 118 -12.62 19.77 -6.75
N LYS A 119 -12.99 20.78 -7.56
CA LYS A 119 -12.96 20.63 -9.01
C LYS A 119 -11.54 20.50 -9.57
N MET A 120 -10.58 21.16 -8.96
CA MET A 120 -9.18 21.06 -9.34
C MET A 120 -8.66 19.65 -9.05
N LEU A 121 -8.88 19.12 -7.85
CA LEU A 121 -8.45 17.78 -7.48
C LEU A 121 -9.12 16.70 -8.36
N LEU A 122 -10.42 16.77 -8.55
CA LEU A 122 -11.18 15.85 -9.43
C LEU A 122 -10.77 15.92 -10.93
N SER A 123 -9.92 16.85 -11.34
CA SER A 123 -9.41 16.91 -12.70
C SER A 123 -8.15 16.08 -12.94
N TYR A 124 -7.50 15.61 -11.88
CA TYR A 124 -6.37 14.70 -11.94
C TYR A 124 -6.81 13.24 -12.02
N ASP A 125 -5.97 12.39 -12.60
CA ASP A 125 -6.16 10.95 -12.52
C ASP A 125 -5.79 10.45 -11.10
N GLU A 126 -6.45 9.40 -10.60
CA GLU A 126 -6.20 8.82 -9.27
C GLU A 126 -4.72 8.39 -9.07
N GLU A 127 -3.99 8.09 -10.14
CA GLU A 127 -2.57 7.74 -10.10
C GLU A 127 -1.64 8.98 -10.07
N GLU A 128 -2.14 10.20 -10.23
CA GLU A 128 -1.36 11.44 -10.24
C GLU A 128 -1.30 12.06 -8.84
N ILE A 129 -0.12 12.54 -8.42
CA ILE A 129 0.09 13.12 -7.09
C ILE A 129 -0.80 14.34 -6.82
N GLY A 130 -1.24 15.03 -7.85
CA GLY A 130 -2.17 16.16 -7.76
C GLY A 130 -3.55 15.78 -7.24
N SER A 131 -3.98 14.50 -7.32
CA SER A 131 -5.25 14.04 -6.76
C SER A 131 -5.25 13.99 -5.23
N CYS A 132 -4.09 13.78 -4.61
CA CYS A 132 -3.90 13.58 -3.18
C CYS A 132 -3.45 14.84 -2.44
N MET A 133 -3.40 16.02 -3.10
CA MET A 133 -2.90 17.23 -2.45
C MET A 133 -3.99 17.96 -1.68
N THR A 134 -3.61 18.53 -0.54
CA THR A 134 -4.45 19.50 0.16
C THR A 134 -4.10 20.94 -0.22
N THR A 135 -5.09 21.83 -0.25
CA THR A 135 -4.89 23.28 -0.43
C THR A 135 -4.68 24.02 0.89
N ASN A 136 -4.67 23.30 2.00
CA ASN A 136 -4.45 23.80 3.36
C ASN A 136 -2.95 23.98 3.64
N TYR A 137 -2.37 25.14 3.30
CA TYR A 137 -0.97 25.47 3.54
C TYR A 137 -0.72 26.96 3.71
N ILE A 138 0.42 27.32 4.32
CA ILE A 138 0.85 28.70 4.51
C ILE A 138 1.81 29.12 3.40
N CYS A 139 1.51 30.22 2.73
CA CYS A 139 2.34 30.79 1.68
C CYS A 139 2.59 32.29 1.89
N ILE A 140 3.85 32.72 1.83
CA ILE A 140 4.25 34.11 2.03
C ILE A 140 5.18 34.60 0.93
N PRO A 141 5.16 35.91 0.57
CA PRO A 141 6.15 36.52 -0.34
C PRO A 141 7.54 36.61 0.26
N GLU A 142 8.60 36.42 -0.55
CA GLU A 142 10.00 36.46 -0.12
C GLU A 142 10.48 37.84 0.37
N ASN A 143 9.84 38.90 -0.06
CA ASN A 143 10.25 40.29 0.21
C ASN A 143 9.79 40.85 1.57
N LEU A 144 9.18 40.01 2.43
CA LEU A 144 8.68 40.41 3.75
C LEU A 144 9.83 40.52 4.79
N THR A 145 9.64 41.40 5.77
CA THR A 145 10.43 41.36 7.01
C THR A 145 9.97 40.24 7.91
N ILE A 146 10.79 39.75 8.83
CA ILE A 146 10.43 38.67 9.79
C ILE A 146 9.12 39.02 10.52
N ARG A 147 8.95 40.27 10.94
CA ARG A 147 7.71 40.70 11.61
C ARG A 147 6.49 40.65 10.72
N GLN A 148 6.64 41.02 9.45
CA GLN A 148 5.53 40.93 8.48
C GLN A 148 5.22 39.46 8.14
N ALA A 149 6.24 38.61 7.96
CA ALA A 149 6.09 37.19 7.72
C ALA A 149 5.33 36.50 8.87
N MET A 150 5.70 36.83 10.14
CA MET A 150 5.00 36.32 11.31
C MET A 150 3.55 36.82 11.38
N SER A 151 3.30 38.07 11.00
CA SER A 151 1.93 38.62 10.97
C SER A 151 1.06 37.94 9.90
N GLU A 152 1.65 37.66 8.73
CA GLU A 152 0.93 36.97 7.64
C GLU A 152 0.67 35.49 8.00
N LEU A 153 1.67 34.81 8.62
CA LEU A 153 1.49 33.48 9.18
C LEU A 153 0.30 33.42 10.15
N VAL A 154 0.26 34.30 11.16
CA VAL A 154 -0.79 34.31 12.18
C VAL A 154 -2.18 34.57 11.54
N LYS A 155 -2.24 35.37 10.48
CA LYS A 155 -3.48 35.62 9.74
C LYS A 155 -3.93 34.36 9.00
N GLN A 156 -3.03 33.68 8.28
CA GLN A 156 -3.36 32.47 7.51
C GLN A 156 -3.63 31.26 8.41
N ALA A 157 -2.95 31.15 9.57
CA ALA A 157 -3.15 30.10 10.55
C ALA A 157 -4.55 30.08 11.20
N GLY A 158 -5.38 31.09 10.96
CA GLY A 158 -6.78 31.07 11.36
C GLY A 158 -7.67 30.23 10.46
N GLU A 159 -7.22 29.93 9.24
CA GLU A 159 -7.93 29.20 8.20
C GLU A 159 -7.20 27.93 7.75
N ASN A 160 -5.91 27.78 8.11
CA ASN A 160 -5.04 26.68 7.73
C ASN A 160 -4.41 26.03 8.96
N ASP A 161 -4.50 24.71 9.06
CA ASP A 161 -3.93 23.93 10.16
C ASP A 161 -2.48 23.48 9.87
N ASN A 162 -2.10 23.37 8.60
CA ASN A 162 -0.77 22.93 8.17
C ASN A 162 0.23 24.10 8.19
N ILE A 163 0.71 24.46 9.39
CA ILE A 163 1.52 25.64 9.67
C ILE A 163 3.02 25.35 9.92
N MET A 164 3.42 24.09 10.00
CA MET A 164 4.80 23.73 10.37
C MET A 164 5.80 24.12 9.29
N THR A 165 5.41 24.01 8.04
CA THR A 165 6.17 24.45 6.87
C THR A 165 5.53 25.69 6.26
N ILE A 166 6.31 26.73 6.06
CA ILE A 166 5.87 28.01 5.47
C ILE A 166 6.51 28.11 4.09
N TYR A 167 5.69 28.09 3.05
CA TYR A 167 6.18 28.18 1.68
C TYR A 167 6.42 29.64 1.29
N VAL A 168 7.47 29.85 0.51
CA VAL A 168 7.89 31.19 0.09
C VAL A 168 7.83 31.29 -1.42
N VAL A 169 7.24 32.36 -1.92
CA VAL A 169 7.11 32.65 -3.35
C VAL A 169 7.75 33.98 -3.71
N ASP A 170 8.21 34.08 -4.96
CA ASP A 170 8.74 35.33 -5.52
C ASP A 170 7.61 36.32 -5.87
N GLU A 171 7.98 37.51 -6.39
CA GLU A 171 7.03 38.53 -6.82
C GLU A 171 6.05 38.08 -7.94
N LYS A 172 6.36 36.99 -8.63
CA LYS A 172 5.51 36.40 -9.69
C LYS A 172 4.65 35.24 -9.18
N GLY A 173 4.77 34.87 -7.90
CA GLY A 173 4.11 33.73 -7.31
C GLY A 173 4.76 32.38 -7.63
N VAL A 174 6.03 32.39 -8.06
CA VAL A 174 6.81 31.18 -8.32
C VAL A 174 7.43 30.70 -7.01
N PHE A 175 7.41 29.40 -6.77
CA PHE A 175 8.00 28.78 -5.57
C PHE A 175 9.50 29.09 -5.47
N ALA A 176 9.91 29.67 -4.33
CA ALA A 176 11.29 30.06 -4.05
C ALA A 176 11.96 29.15 -3.00
N GLY A 177 11.18 28.46 -2.18
CA GLY A 177 11.65 27.58 -1.10
C GLY A 177 10.68 27.52 0.06
N ALA A 178 11.12 26.98 1.18
CA ALA A 178 10.30 26.86 2.40
C ALA A 178 11.09 27.31 3.64
N ILE A 179 10.38 27.60 4.71
CA ILE A 179 10.92 27.96 6.04
C ILE A 179 10.20 27.11 7.08
N ASP A 180 10.97 26.51 8.00
CA ASP A 180 10.39 25.88 9.18
C ASP A 180 9.79 26.92 10.12
N LEU A 181 8.59 26.69 10.63
CA LEU A 181 7.96 27.52 11.65
C LEU A 181 8.89 27.80 12.83
N LYS A 182 9.64 26.79 13.27
CA LYS A 182 10.63 26.90 14.35
C LYS A 182 11.71 27.95 14.05
N ASP A 183 12.19 28.02 12.82
CA ASP A 183 13.24 28.96 12.43
C ASP A 183 12.67 30.37 12.30
N LEU A 184 11.46 30.53 11.79
CA LEU A 184 10.76 31.81 11.78
C LEU A 184 10.52 32.34 13.21
N ILE A 185 10.09 31.51 14.15
CA ILE A 185 9.89 31.88 15.57
C ILE A 185 11.20 32.29 16.26
N ARG A 186 12.31 31.68 15.90
CA ARG A 186 13.63 31.97 16.49
C ARG A 186 14.34 33.16 15.85
N ALA A 187 13.87 33.57 14.69
CA ALA A 187 14.50 34.66 13.94
C ALA A 187 14.40 35.99 14.69
N ARG A 188 15.47 36.76 14.60
CA ARG A 188 15.50 38.13 15.15
C ARG A 188 15.10 39.14 14.07
N GLU A 189 14.60 40.29 14.47
CA GLU A 189 14.12 41.32 13.54
C GLU A 189 15.16 41.82 12.53
N ASN A 190 16.47 41.68 12.84
CA ASN A 190 17.59 42.10 11.98
C ASN A 190 18.04 41.04 10.96
N VAL A 191 17.42 39.85 10.94
CA VAL A 191 17.68 38.80 9.95
C VAL A 191 16.84 39.06 8.73
N HIS A 192 17.35 38.85 7.53
CA HIS A 192 16.55 38.90 6.31
C HIS A 192 15.79 37.60 6.13
N LEU A 193 14.55 37.66 5.67
CA LEU A 193 13.71 36.46 5.47
C LEU A 193 14.37 35.48 4.50
N GLU A 194 15.02 36.00 3.45
CA GLU A 194 15.75 35.20 2.47
C GLU A 194 16.85 34.32 3.08
N ASP A 195 17.43 34.70 4.21
CA ASP A 195 18.48 33.94 4.91
C ASP A 195 17.90 32.67 5.60
N LEU A 196 16.58 32.64 5.81
CA LEU A 196 15.88 31.51 6.41
C LEU A 196 15.30 30.56 5.36
N VAL A 197 15.16 31.00 4.10
CA VAL A 197 14.56 30.21 3.05
C VAL A 197 15.46 29.05 2.61
N LEU A 198 15.02 27.84 2.80
CA LEU A 198 15.65 26.65 2.25
C LEU A 198 15.30 26.52 0.75
N LYS A 199 16.20 27.02 -0.12
CA LYS A 199 16.00 27.06 -1.58
C LYS A 199 16.06 25.68 -2.26
N SER A 200 16.61 24.67 -1.57
CA SER A 200 16.70 23.29 -2.05
C SER A 200 15.59 22.42 -1.47
N TYR A 201 14.48 23.03 -1.03
CA TYR A 201 13.36 22.29 -0.50
C TYR A 201 12.76 21.35 -1.57
N PRO A 202 12.44 20.08 -1.23
CA PRO A 202 11.88 19.14 -2.20
C PRO A 202 10.51 19.59 -2.68
N TYR A 203 10.15 19.17 -3.89
CA TYR A 203 8.83 19.40 -4.47
C TYR A 203 8.48 18.30 -5.48
N VAL A 204 7.21 18.18 -5.81
CA VAL A 204 6.69 17.34 -6.89
C VAL A 204 5.89 18.19 -7.86
N THR A 205 5.65 17.68 -9.08
CA THR A 205 4.75 18.31 -10.06
C THR A 205 3.42 17.58 -10.10
N ASP A 206 2.35 18.31 -10.28
CA ASP A 206 0.96 17.86 -10.17
C ASP A 206 0.60 16.61 -10.98
N HIS A 207 1.21 16.42 -12.15
CA HIS A 207 1.00 15.26 -13.03
C HIS A 207 2.04 14.14 -12.85
N GLU A 208 2.93 14.22 -11.86
CA GLU A 208 3.80 13.09 -11.53
C GLU A 208 2.97 11.92 -11.00
N LYS A 209 3.33 10.68 -11.37
CA LYS A 209 2.69 9.51 -10.79
C LYS A 209 3.12 9.32 -9.33
N ILE A 210 2.19 8.89 -8.51
CA ILE A 210 2.41 8.61 -7.08
C ILE A 210 3.59 7.66 -6.91
N ASP A 211 3.58 6.51 -7.59
CA ASP A 211 4.64 5.49 -7.52
C ASP A 211 6.03 6.02 -7.88
N ASP A 212 6.11 6.96 -8.85
CA ASP A 212 7.38 7.50 -9.33
C ASP A 212 8.00 8.54 -8.38
N CYS A 213 7.18 9.22 -7.56
CA CYS A 213 7.64 10.30 -6.68
C CYS A 213 7.68 9.92 -5.19
N MET A 214 6.96 8.87 -4.76
CA MET A 214 6.80 8.52 -3.35
C MET A 214 8.13 8.25 -2.64
N ASP A 215 8.97 7.36 -3.15
CA ASP A 215 10.30 7.06 -2.56
C ASP A 215 11.14 8.31 -2.40
N ARG A 216 11.11 9.21 -3.41
CA ARG A 216 11.84 10.47 -3.38
C ARG A 216 11.34 11.41 -2.29
N ILE A 217 10.02 11.46 -2.07
CA ILE A 217 9.41 12.32 -1.05
C ILE A 217 9.73 11.78 0.35
N LEU A 218 9.60 10.48 0.56
CA LEU A 218 9.86 9.81 1.84
C LEU A 218 11.31 9.99 2.32
N ASP A 219 12.28 10.05 1.40
CA ASP A 219 13.71 10.25 1.74
C ASP A 219 13.99 11.59 2.43
N TYR A 220 13.17 12.62 2.18
CA TYR A 220 13.35 13.94 2.80
C TYR A 220 12.77 14.02 4.21
N ALA A 221 11.76 13.21 4.54
CA ALA A 221 11.12 13.19 5.86
C ALA A 221 10.65 14.58 6.36
N GLU A 222 10.12 15.40 5.46
CA GLU A 222 9.57 16.72 5.75
C GLU A 222 8.10 16.64 6.21
N ASP A 223 7.63 17.64 6.96
CA ASP A 223 6.25 17.68 7.45
C ASP A 223 5.21 17.81 6.31
N SER A 224 5.59 18.48 5.23
CA SER A 224 4.80 18.57 4.00
C SER A 224 5.67 18.89 2.78
N ILE A 225 5.21 18.46 1.59
CA ILE A 225 5.91 18.65 0.31
C ILE A 225 4.99 19.44 -0.64
N PRO A 226 5.47 20.55 -1.27
CA PRO A 226 4.65 21.33 -2.18
C PRO A 226 4.47 20.62 -3.54
N VAL A 227 3.24 20.66 -4.03
CA VAL A 227 2.86 20.24 -5.38
C VAL A 227 2.86 21.48 -6.28
N LEU A 228 3.65 21.45 -7.33
CA LEU A 228 3.85 22.58 -8.22
C LEU A 228 3.25 22.33 -9.60
N SER A 229 2.67 23.37 -10.19
CA SER A 229 2.33 23.39 -11.62
C SER A 229 3.57 23.39 -12.52
N GLU A 230 3.40 23.20 -13.83
CA GLU A 230 4.46 23.37 -14.85
C GLU A 230 5.16 24.76 -14.76
N ASP A 231 4.41 25.81 -14.39
CA ASP A 231 4.92 27.17 -14.18
C ASP A 231 5.60 27.36 -12.80
N LYS A 232 5.80 26.28 -12.04
CA LYS A 232 6.38 26.26 -10.67
C LYS A 232 5.60 27.11 -9.66
N LYS A 233 4.31 27.21 -9.80
CA LYS A 233 3.42 27.78 -8.78
C LYS A 233 2.92 26.69 -7.88
N ILE A 234 2.77 26.98 -6.60
CA ILE A 234 2.21 26.04 -5.63
C ILE A 234 0.71 25.87 -5.91
N LEU A 235 0.27 24.65 -6.08
CA LEU A 235 -1.13 24.27 -6.26
C LEU A 235 -1.72 23.73 -4.95
N GLY A 236 -0.93 22.98 -4.21
CA GLY A 236 -1.27 22.38 -2.94
C GLY A 236 -0.02 21.78 -2.28
N VAL A 237 -0.24 20.99 -1.27
CA VAL A 237 0.83 20.28 -0.54
C VAL A 237 0.39 18.84 -0.26
N ILE A 238 1.34 17.94 -0.13
CA ILE A 238 1.15 16.59 0.42
C ILE A 238 1.69 16.63 1.84
N THR A 239 0.90 16.29 2.82
CA THR A 239 1.34 16.26 4.23
C THR A 239 2.00 14.93 4.57
N SER A 240 2.69 14.86 5.71
CA SER A 240 3.25 13.59 6.20
C SER A 240 2.17 12.56 6.56
N GLU A 241 0.94 13.01 6.87
CA GLU A 241 -0.21 12.14 7.13
C GLU A 241 -0.66 11.47 5.84
N ASP A 242 -0.85 12.25 4.76
CA ASP A 242 -1.21 11.74 3.44
C ASP A 242 -0.16 10.76 2.91
N LEU A 243 1.13 11.06 3.13
CA LEU A 243 2.23 10.16 2.75
C LEU A 243 2.16 8.80 3.49
N ILE A 244 1.78 8.79 4.76
CA ILE A 244 1.61 7.55 5.52
C ILE A 244 0.45 6.74 4.95
N GLU A 245 -0.66 7.39 4.63
CA GLU A 245 -1.83 6.74 4.03
C GLU A 245 -1.52 6.18 2.63
N MET A 246 -0.85 6.96 1.79
CA MET A 246 -0.41 6.52 0.45
C MET A 246 0.51 5.29 0.54
N VAL A 247 1.47 5.27 1.48
CA VAL A 247 2.35 4.11 1.71
C VAL A 247 1.56 2.89 2.18
N ASP A 248 0.59 3.07 3.08
CA ASP A 248 -0.24 1.96 3.59
C ASP A 248 -1.09 1.36 2.46
N ASN A 249 -1.69 2.20 1.63
CA ASN A 249 -2.47 1.78 0.45
C ASN A 249 -1.59 1.04 -0.57
N GLU A 250 -0.40 1.56 -0.92
CA GLU A 250 0.54 0.89 -1.82
C GLU A 250 0.97 -0.48 -1.28
N MET A 251 1.31 -0.55 0.01
CA MET A 251 1.65 -1.82 0.67
C MET A 251 0.49 -2.82 0.67
N GLY A 252 -0.75 -2.35 0.86
CA GLY A 252 -1.96 -3.16 0.79
C GLY A 252 -2.19 -3.72 -0.60
N GLU A 253 -2.06 -2.88 -1.64
CA GLU A 253 -2.16 -3.32 -3.04
C GLU A 253 -1.08 -4.33 -3.43
N ASP A 254 0.16 -4.09 -3.06
CA ASP A 254 1.27 -5.00 -3.33
C ASP A 254 1.07 -6.36 -2.66
N TYR A 255 0.59 -6.35 -1.41
CA TYR A 255 0.23 -7.58 -0.71
C TYR A 255 -0.89 -8.33 -1.43
N ALA A 256 -1.92 -7.64 -1.89
CA ALA A 256 -3.01 -8.21 -2.67
C ALA A 256 -2.50 -8.80 -4.00
N LYS A 257 -1.69 -8.07 -4.76
CA LYS A 257 -1.07 -8.52 -6.01
C LYS A 257 -0.16 -9.74 -5.78
N LEU A 258 0.66 -9.74 -4.72
CA LEU A 258 1.50 -10.88 -4.34
C LEU A 258 0.66 -12.13 -4.03
N ALA A 259 -0.52 -11.98 -3.45
CA ALA A 259 -1.48 -13.05 -3.19
C ALA A 259 -2.23 -13.52 -4.46
N GLY A 260 -2.11 -12.82 -5.58
CA GLY A 260 -2.81 -13.10 -6.84
C GLY A 260 -4.21 -12.50 -6.89
N LEU A 261 -4.45 -11.41 -6.20
CA LEU A 261 -5.65 -10.58 -6.31
C LEU A 261 -5.43 -9.46 -7.33
N THR A 262 -6.50 -8.89 -7.85
CA THR A 262 -6.42 -7.73 -8.75
C THR A 262 -6.46 -6.40 -8.01
N ALA A 263 -6.92 -6.38 -6.77
CA ALA A 263 -6.97 -5.23 -5.88
C ALA A 263 -7.12 -5.70 -4.43
N GLU A 264 -6.92 -4.81 -3.49
CA GLU A 264 -7.15 -5.04 -2.08
C GLU A 264 -8.61 -5.44 -1.77
N GLU A 265 -8.81 -6.21 -0.71
CA GLU A 265 -10.13 -6.76 -0.32
C GLU A 265 -10.42 -6.44 1.15
N ASP A 266 -11.57 -5.84 1.42
CA ASP A 266 -12.04 -5.52 2.75
C ASP A 266 -13.02 -6.60 3.30
N LEU A 267 -13.04 -6.75 4.64
CA LEU A 267 -13.92 -7.68 5.36
C LEU A 267 -15.41 -7.45 5.07
N LYS A 268 -15.82 -6.21 4.83
CA LYS A 268 -17.21 -5.81 4.60
C LYS A 268 -17.63 -5.91 3.13
N GLU A 269 -16.72 -6.21 2.24
CA GLU A 269 -16.96 -6.25 0.81
C GLU A 269 -17.98 -7.36 0.41
N PRO A 270 -18.91 -7.07 -0.49
CA PRO A 270 -19.86 -8.08 -0.99
C PRO A 270 -19.15 -9.24 -1.70
N THR A 271 -19.58 -10.48 -1.45
CA THR A 271 -18.98 -11.72 -2.01
C THR A 271 -18.80 -11.69 -3.53
N LEU A 272 -19.71 -11.05 -4.28
CA LEU A 272 -19.59 -10.93 -5.73
C LEU A 272 -18.43 -10.03 -6.16
N GLN A 273 -18.10 -9.02 -5.38
CA GLN A 273 -16.99 -8.11 -5.64
C GLN A 273 -15.67 -8.80 -5.33
N SER A 274 -15.55 -9.45 -4.16
CA SER A 274 -14.39 -10.30 -3.83
C SER A 274 -14.14 -11.37 -4.89
N MET A 275 -15.21 -12.00 -5.41
CA MET A 275 -15.08 -12.99 -6.49
C MET A 275 -14.54 -12.38 -7.79
N LYS A 276 -14.93 -11.15 -8.14
CA LYS A 276 -14.41 -10.45 -9.32
C LYS A 276 -12.91 -10.14 -9.21
N LYS A 277 -12.43 -9.80 -8.02
CA LYS A 277 -11.02 -9.54 -7.76
C LYS A 277 -10.15 -10.80 -7.84
N ARG A 278 -10.68 -11.97 -7.49
CA ARG A 278 -9.95 -13.26 -7.46
C ARG A 278 -10.04 -14.05 -8.77
N LEU A 279 -11.19 -14.02 -9.44
CA LEU A 279 -11.49 -14.89 -10.57
C LEU A 279 -10.55 -14.74 -11.77
N PRO A 280 -10.10 -13.54 -12.18
CA PRO A 280 -9.20 -13.40 -13.32
C PRO A 280 -7.90 -14.20 -13.16
N TRP A 281 -7.26 -14.10 -12.01
CA TRP A 281 -6.05 -14.88 -11.72
C TRP A 281 -6.31 -16.36 -11.63
N LEU A 282 -7.39 -16.80 -11.00
CA LEU A 282 -7.76 -18.22 -10.92
C LEU A 282 -7.98 -18.85 -12.30
N ILE A 283 -8.55 -18.11 -13.26
CA ILE A 283 -8.72 -18.57 -14.63
C ILE A 283 -7.36 -18.75 -15.31
N ILE A 284 -6.45 -17.77 -15.19
CA ILE A 284 -5.08 -17.86 -15.75
C ILE A 284 -4.37 -19.08 -15.17
N LEU A 285 -4.41 -19.25 -13.85
CA LEU A 285 -3.77 -20.36 -13.14
C LEU A 285 -4.36 -21.72 -13.53
N LEU A 286 -5.68 -21.80 -13.81
CA LEU A 286 -6.32 -23.00 -14.31
C LEU A 286 -5.69 -23.45 -15.65
N PHE A 287 -5.54 -22.53 -16.60
CA PHE A 287 -4.93 -22.84 -17.89
C PHE A 287 -3.43 -23.19 -17.77
N LEU A 288 -2.70 -22.49 -16.91
CA LEU A 288 -1.30 -22.83 -16.62
C LEU A 288 -1.18 -24.21 -15.95
N GLY A 289 -2.07 -24.54 -15.00
CA GLY A 289 -2.13 -25.85 -14.36
C GLY A 289 -2.44 -26.98 -15.35
N MET A 290 -3.32 -26.73 -16.35
CA MET A 290 -3.54 -27.68 -17.45
C MET A 290 -2.27 -27.91 -18.29
N ALA A 291 -1.47 -26.85 -18.54
CA ALA A 291 -0.19 -26.98 -19.24
C ALA A 291 0.80 -27.83 -18.42
N VAL A 292 0.92 -27.59 -17.11
CA VAL A 292 1.76 -28.40 -16.20
C VAL A 292 1.31 -29.85 -16.22
N SER A 293 -0.01 -30.12 -16.12
CA SER A 293 -0.58 -31.47 -16.19
C SER A 293 -0.25 -32.18 -17.51
N SER A 294 -0.26 -31.45 -18.61
CA SER A 294 0.15 -32.00 -19.93
C SER A 294 1.61 -32.42 -19.96
N VAL A 295 2.49 -31.66 -19.32
CA VAL A 295 3.92 -31.99 -19.20
C VAL A 295 4.13 -33.21 -18.30
N VAL A 296 3.37 -33.34 -17.20
CA VAL A 296 3.40 -34.56 -16.37
C VAL A 296 3.06 -35.79 -17.20
N GLY A 297 2.07 -35.70 -18.12
CA GLY A 297 1.69 -36.76 -19.04
C GLY A 297 2.83 -37.27 -19.94
N LEU A 298 3.82 -36.43 -20.27
CA LEU A 298 5.00 -36.86 -21.04
C LEU A 298 5.88 -37.87 -20.27
N PHE A 299 5.79 -37.88 -18.95
CA PHE A 299 6.55 -38.79 -18.08
C PHE A 299 5.77 -40.04 -17.64
N GLU A 300 4.60 -40.32 -18.24
CA GLU A 300 3.75 -41.47 -17.91
C GLU A 300 4.55 -42.81 -17.93
N ASN A 301 5.48 -42.98 -18.88
CA ASN A 301 6.33 -44.16 -18.96
C ASN A 301 7.26 -44.30 -17.73
N VAL A 302 7.76 -43.21 -17.16
CA VAL A 302 8.59 -43.22 -15.94
C VAL A 302 7.77 -43.72 -14.76
N VAL A 303 6.56 -43.24 -14.65
CA VAL A 303 5.60 -43.61 -13.60
C VAL A 303 5.21 -45.10 -13.74
N ALA A 304 4.96 -45.57 -14.95
CA ALA A 304 4.59 -46.97 -15.21
C ALA A 304 5.68 -47.96 -14.79
N VAL A 305 6.95 -47.60 -15.02
CA VAL A 305 8.11 -48.47 -14.66
C VAL A 305 8.43 -48.37 -13.17
N LEU A 306 8.29 -47.20 -12.56
CA LEU A 306 8.65 -46.97 -11.15
C LEU A 306 7.58 -46.20 -10.41
N PRO A 307 6.42 -46.81 -10.05
CA PRO A 307 5.29 -46.12 -9.44
C PRO A 307 5.60 -45.37 -8.14
N ILE A 308 6.64 -45.78 -7.40
CA ILE A 308 7.03 -45.14 -6.12
C ILE A 308 7.43 -43.66 -6.32
N VAL A 309 7.81 -43.26 -7.52
CA VAL A 309 8.19 -41.87 -7.85
C VAL A 309 7.01 -40.89 -7.60
N ILE A 310 5.76 -41.33 -7.87
CA ILE A 310 4.58 -40.51 -7.61
C ILE A 310 4.49 -40.10 -6.13
N CYS A 311 4.87 -41.01 -5.20
CA CYS A 311 4.72 -40.74 -3.77
C CYS A 311 5.49 -39.51 -3.29
N PHE A 312 6.56 -39.12 -3.99
CA PHE A 312 7.43 -38.02 -3.59
C PHE A 312 7.36 -36.81 -4.52
N GLN A 313 6.50 -36.86 -5.56
CA GLN A 313 6.26 -35.74 -6.48
C GLN A 313 5.86 -34.48 -5.71
N SER A 314 4.81 -34.58 -4.89
CA SER A 314 4.30 -33.43 -4.13
C SER A 314 5.36 -32.80 -3.23
N LEU A 315 6.25 -33.61 -2.62
CA LEU A 315 7.33 -33.08 -1.80
C LEU A 315 8.30 -32.20 -2.61
N VAL A 316 8.66 -32.62 -3.83
CA VAL A 316 9.60 -31.84 -4.66
C VAL A 316 8.94 -30.59 -5.21
N LEU A 317 7.68 -30.68 -5.64
CA LEU A 317 6.91 -29.54 -6.14
C LEU A 317 6.70 -28.48 -5.05
N ASP A 318 6.25 -28.92 -3.87
CA ASP A 318 5.99 -28.03 -2.73
C ASP A 318 7.28 -27.27 -2.31
N MET A 319 8.40 -27.96 -2.18
CA MET A 319 9.66 -27.30 -1.80
C MET A 319 10.16 -26.33 -2.88
N ALA A 320 10.00 -26.67 -4.15
CA ALA A 320 10.36 -25.81 -5.27
C ALA A 320 9.47 -24.54 -5.31
N GLY A 321 8.16 -24.71 -5.15
CA GLY A 321 7.20 -23.61 -5.07
C GLY A 321 7.51 -22.65 -3.93
N ASN A 322 7.69 -23.19 -2.71
CA ASN A 322 7.97 -22.40 -1.52
C ASN A 322 9.27 -21.59 -1.63
N VAL A 323 10.36 -22.20 -2.08
CA VAL A 323 11.63 -21.49 -2.28
C VAL A 323 11.50 -20.40 -3.35
N GLY A 324 10.78 -20.66 -4.43
CA GLY A 324 10.55 -19.67 -5.47
C GLY A 324 9.75 -18.47 -4.96
N THR A 325 8.71 -18.71 -4.15
CA THR A 325 7.91 -17.65 -3.52
C THR A 325 8.72 -16.85 -2.50
N GLN A 326 9.64 -17.49 -1.75
CA GLN A 326 10.55 -16.77 -0.86
C GLN A 326 11.51 -15.86 -1.64
N SER A 327 12.08 -16.34 -2.74
CA SER A 327 12.96 -15.54 -3.59
C SER A 327 12.18 -14.40 -4.30
N LEU A 328 10.91 -14.63 -4.67
CA LEU A 328 10.00 -13.61 -5.18
C LEU A 328 9.82 -12.48 -4.17
N ALA A 329 9.43 -12.80 -2.94
CA ALA A 329 9.18 -11.80 -1.89
C ALA A 329 10.42 -10.94 -1.60
N VAL A 330 11.59 -11.57 -1.50
CA VAL A 330 12.87 -10.84 -1.34
C VAL A 330 13.15 -9.94 -2.54
N THR A 331 12.88 -10.41 -3.76
CA THR A 331 13.17 -9.66 -4.98
C THR A 331 12.25 -8.47 -5.17
N ILE A 332 10.94 -8.63 -4.93
CA ILE A 332 9.98 -7.52 -4.97
C ILE A 332 10.43 -6.45 -3.99
N ARG A 333 10.66 -6.81 -2.72
CA ARG A 333 11.09 -5.87 -1.68
C ARG A 333 12.34 -5.07 -2.06
N VAL A 334 13.34 -5.73 -2.65
CA VAL A 334 14.59 -5.08 -3.06
C VAL A 334 14.41 -4.20 -4.31
N LEU A 335 13.49 -4.57 -5.21
CA LEU A 335 13.20 -3.77 -6.40
C LEU A 335 12.40 -2.50 -6.09
N MET A 336 11.60 -2.51 -5.03
CA MET A 336 10.85 -1.35 -4.54
C MET A 336 11.75 -0.34 -3.83
N ASP A 337 12.71 -0.78 -3.02
CA ASP A 337 13.56 0.10 -2.20
C ASP A 337 14.71 0.76 -2.95
N GLU A 338 15.12 0.27 -4.15
CA GLU A 338 16.38 0.69 -4.75
C GLU A 338 16.37 0.73 -6.28
N ASN A 339 16.84 1.82 -6.85
CA ASN A 339 17.25 1.91 -8.26
C ASN A 339 18.48 1.05 -8.54
N LEU A 340 18.28 -0.27 -8.63
CA LEU A 340 19.37 -1.24 -8.76
C LEU A 340 20.11 -1.14 -10.10
N THR A 341 21.43 -1.07 -10.02
CA THR A 341 22.31 -1.24 -11.18
C THR A 341 22.25 -2.67 -11.71
N GLY A 342 22.56 -2.89 -12.98
CA GLY A 342 22.62 -4.24 -13.57
C GLY A 342 23.54 -5.19 -12.82
N LYS A 343 24.62 -4.69 -12.19
CA LYS A 343 25.54 -5.48 -11.36
C LYS A 343 24.89 -5.94 -10.07
N GLN A 344 24.13 -5.07 -9.41
CA GLN A 344 23.39 -5.40 -8.18
C GLN A 344 22.27 -6.41 -8.48
N LYS A 345 21.52 -6.24 -9.57
CA LYS A 345 20.51 -7.22 -10.03
C LYS A 345 21.13 -8.60 -10.24
N PHE A 346 22.28 -8.68 -10.89
CA PHE A 346 22.99 -9.96 -11.04
C PHE A 346 23.47 -10.54 -9.71
N GLN A 347 23.97 -9.70 -8.80
CA GLN A 347 24.36 -10.13 -7.45
C GLN A 347 23.18 -10.69 -6.65
N LEU A 348 21.99 -10.10 -6.77
CA LEU A 348 20.77 -10.62 -6.14
C LEU A 348 20.43 -12.02 -6.67
N VAL A 349 20.41 -12.23 -7.99
CA VAL A 349 20.19 -13.55 -8.58
C VAL A 349 21.19 -14.58 -8.04
N VAL A 350 22.49 -14.25 -8.01
CA VAL A 350 23.53 -15.15 -7.49
C VAL A 350 23.33 -15.45 -6.00
N LYS A 351 22.93 -14.46 -5.21
CA LYS A 351 22.61 -14.62 -3.78
C LYS A 351 21.46 -15.57 -3.58
N GLU A 352 20.34 -15.36 -4.27
CA GLU A 352 19.14 -16.19 -4.14
C GLU A 352 19.37 -17.62 -4.61
N VAL A 353 20.06 -17.83 -5.74
CA VAL A 353 20.45 -19.16 -6.23
C VAL A 353 21.37 -19.88 -5.23
N LYS A 354 22.31 -19.18 -4.60
CA LYS A 354 23.15 -19.77 -3.54
C LYS A 354 22.32 -20.19 -2.34
N THR A 355 21.40 -19.33 -1.90
CA THR A 355 20.50 -19.61 -0.77
C THR A 355 19.62 -20.83 -1.07
N GLY A 356 18.97 -20.87 -2.24
CA GLY A 356 18.16 -22.00 -2.68
C GLY A 356 18.98 -23.30 -2.81
N SER A 357 20.22 -23.22 -3.33
CA SER A 357 21.11 -24.38 -3.43
C SER A 357 21.54 -24.91 -2.06
N LEU A 358 21.89 -24.05 -1.12
CA LEU A 358 22.25 -24.46 0.25
C LEU A 358 21.07 -25.10 0.98
N ASN A 359 19.87 -24.51 0.86
CA ASN A 359 18.64 -25.11 1.39
C ASN A 359 18.36 -26.46 0.72
N GLY A 360 18.54 -26.54 -0.60
CA GLY A 360 18.41 -27.80 -1.38
C GLY A 360 19.37 -28.88 -0.95
N ILE A 361 20.63 -28.57 -0.65
CA ILE A 361 21.60 -29.52 -0.09
C ILE A 361 21.13 -30.02 1.26
N LEU A 362 20.78 -29.13 2.18
CA LEU A 362 20.36 -29.49 3.52
C LEU A 362 19.11 -30.38 3.51
N LEU A 363 18.06 -29.94 2.80
CA LEU A 363 16.82 -30.71 2.68
C LEU A 363 17.01 -32.00 1.86
N GLY A 364 17.85 -31.97 0.85
CA GLY A 364 18.22 -33.15 0.07
C GLY A 364 18.89 -34.23 0.90
N VAL A 365 19.82 -33.87 1.80
CA VAL A 365 20.44 -34.81 2.75
C VAL A 365 19.42 -35.33 3.77
N MET A 366 18.55 -34.45 4.30
CA MET A 366 17.46 -34.89 5.17
C MET A 366 16.51 -35.86 4.45
N ALA A 367 16.14 -35.58 3.22
CA ALA A 367 15.30 -36.46 2.40
C ALA A 367 15.98 -37.81 2.15
N LEU A 368 17.27 -37.80 1.79
CA LEU A 368 18.05 -39.03 1.62
C LEU A 368 17.94 -39.96 2.84
N LEU A 369 18.15 -39.42 4.04
CA LEU A 369 18.11 -40.18 5.28
C LEU A 369 16.68 -40.58 5.66
N CYS A 370 15.77 -39.64 5.79
CA CYS A 370 14.43 -39.91 6.26
C CYS A 370 13.62 -40.76 5.29
N LEU A 371 13.65 -40.43 3.99
CA LEU A 371 12.91 -41.19 2.98
C LEU A 371 13.57 -42.56 2.71
N GLY A 372 14.90 -42.67 2.81
CA GLY A 372 15.59 -43.97 2.69
C GLY A 372 15.09 -44.94 3.74
N ILE A 373 15.03 -44.51 5.00
CA ILE A 373 14.47 -45.31 6.11
C ILE A 373 12.99 -45.62 5.86
N TYR A 374 12.18 -44.59 5.50
CA TYR A 374 10.75 -44.75 5.20
C TYR A 374 10.50 -45.78 4.09
N VAL A 375 11.17 -45.67 2.97
CA VAL A 375 11.01 -46.56 1.80
C VAL A 375 11.42 -48.01 2.15
N HIS A 376 12.49 -48.18 2.95
CA HIS A 376 12.89 -49.52 3.37
C HIS A 376 11.85 -50.16 4.29
N PHE A 377 11.44 -49.49 5.37
CA PHE A 377 10.56 -50.09 6.40
C PHE A 377 9.10 -50.17 5.98
N PHE A 378 8.60 -49.16 5.28
CA PHE A 378 7.16 -49.07 4.99
C PHE A 378 6.76 -49.47 3.58
N LYS A 379 7.73 -49.45 2.63
CA LYS A 379 7.47 -49.85 1.23
C LYS A 379 8.12 -51.17 0.87
N GLY A 380 8.93 -51.74 1.77
CA GLY A 380 9.56 -53.08 1.59
C GLY A 380 10.70 -53.15 0.57
N TYR A 381 11.29 -52.02 0.18
CA TYR A 381 12.44 -51.97 -0.71
C TYR A 381 13.72 -52.41 0.01
N THR A 382 14.66 -52.96 -0.72
CA THR A 382 16.00 -53.20 -0.21
C THR A 382 16.68 -51.90 0.18
N TRP A 383 17.62 -51.92 1.11
CA TRP A 383 18.40 -50.75 1.50
C TRP A 383 18.98 -49.99 0.30
N MET A 384 19.59 -50.72 -0.64
CA MET A 384 20.17 -50.11 -1.83
C MET A 384 19.11 -49.46 -2.73
N GLY A 385 17.95 -50.08 -2.93
CA GLY A 385 16.84 -49.52 -3.69
C GLY A 385 16.22 -48.31 -2.97
N ALA A 386 16.04 -48.39 -1.65
CA ALA A 386 15.48 -47.31 -0.85
C ALA A 386 16.37 -46.06 -0.87
N PHE A 387 17.68 -46.21 -0.68
CA PHE A 387 18.64 -45.11 -0.76
C PHE A 387 18.86 -44.61 -2.19
N GLY A 388 18.68 -45.45 -3.20
CA GLY A 388 18.68 -45.04 -4.61
C GLY A 388 17.50 -44.08 -4.91
N ILE A 389 16.28 -44.47 -4.49
CA ILE A 389 15.08 -43.64 -4.67
C ILE A 389 15.18 -42.33 -3.87
N SER A 390 15.52 -42.40 -2.59
CA SER A 390 15.65 -41.20 -1.75
C SER A 390 16.80 -40.30 -2.19
N GLY A 391 17.89 -40.85 -2.72
CA GLY A 391 18.99 -40.09 -3.33
C GLY A 391 18.53 -39.31 -4.57
N CYS A 392 17.73 -39.93 -5.41
CA CYS A 392 17.13 -39.27 -6.56
C CYS A 392 16.23 -38.09 -6.12
N VAL A 393 15.39 -38.29 -5.09
CA VAL A 393 14.56 -37.20 -4.51
C VAL A 393 15.44 -36.09 -3.95
N GLY A 394 16.52 -36.43 -3.21
CA GLY A 394 17.44 -35.45 -2.64
C GLY A 394 18.14 -34.58 -3.69
N VAL A 395 18.64 -35.21 -4.77
CA VAL A 395 19.25 -34.48 -5.90
C VAL A 395 18.20 -33.63 -6.63
N SER A 396 16.97 -34.14 -6.78
CA SER A 396 15.87 -33.39 -7.40
C SER A 396 15.51 -32.16 -6.59
N LEU A 397 15.47 -32.25 -5.25
CA LEU A 397 15.25 -31.10 -4.36
C LEU A 397 16.34 -30.04 -4.56
N LEU A 398 17.62 -30.45 -4.56
CA LEU A 398 18.73 -29.51 -4.78
C LEU A 398 18.56 -28.74 -6.11
N VAL A 399 18.38 -29.49 -7.21
CA VAL A 399 18.32 -28.89 -8.55
C VAL A 399 17.05 -28.04 -8.72
N ALA A 400 15.90 -28.58 -8.31
CA ALA A 400 14.63 -27.85 -8.42
C ALA A 400 14.64 -26.55 -7.59
N MET A 401 15.10 -26.58 -6.34
CA MET A 401 15.17 -25.41 -5.48
C MET A 401 16.14 -24.35 -6.00
N ALA A 402 17.28 -24.75 -6.55
CA ALA A 402 18.23 -23.81 -7.16
C ALA A 402 17.63 -23.08 -8.37
N ILE A 403 16.95 -23.84 -9.26
CA ILE A 403 16.30 -23.27 -10.45
C ILE A 403 15.10 -22.41 -10.03
N SER A 404 14.28 -22.86 -9.07
CA SER A 404 13.12 -22.13 -8.58
C SER A 404 13.48 -20.81 -7.92
N SER A 405 14.61 -20.75 -7.17
CA SER A 405 15.11 -19.47 -6.66
C SER A 405 15.53 -18.53 -7.79
N ALA A 406 16.15 -19.04 -8.85
CA ALA A 406 16.46 -18.21 -10.01
C ALA A 406 15.20 -17.69 -10.70
N VAL A 407 14.19 -18.54 -10.87
CA VAL A 407 12.90 -18.18 -11.49
C VAL A 407 12.18 -17.13 -10.65
N GLY A 408 12.07 -17.33 -9.33
CA GLY A 408 11.45 -16.39 -8.39
C GLY A 408 12.15 -15.03 -8.32
N THR A 409 13.43 -14.96 -8.74
CA THR A 409 14.18 -13.70 -8.80
C THR A 409 14.13 -13.06 -10.19
N VAL A 410 14.30 -13.85 -11.26
CA VAL A 410 14.41 -13.30 -12.63
C VAL A 410 13.07 -12.82 -13.18
N ILE A 411 11.96 -13.50 -12.83
CA ILE A 411 10.63 -13.12 -13.36
C ILE A 411 10.22 -11.71 -12.89
N PRO A 412 10.23 -11.35 -11.59
CA PRO A 412 9.88 -9.99 -11.17
C PRO A 412 10.86 -8.96 -11.71
N MET A 413 12.16 -9.26 -11.83
CA MET A 413 13.12 -8.37 -12.50
C MET A 413 12.80 -8.13 -13.98
N PHE A 414 12.24 -9.11 -14.65
CA PHE A 414 11.80 -8.98 -16.03
C PHE A 414 10.59 -8.05 -16.12
N PHE A 415 9.58 -8.21 -15.26
CA PHE A 415 8.42 -7.32 -15.20
C PHE A 415 8.85 -5.87 -14.92
N HIS A 416 9.67 -5.67 -13.91
CA HIS A 416 10.25 -4.34 -13.61
C HIS A 416 10.98 -3.73 -14.83
N LYS A 417 11.74 -4.54 -15.60
CA LYS A 417 12.46 -4.04 -16.79
C LYS A 417 11.53 -3.57 -17.90
N ILE A 418 10.37 -4.19 -18.06
CA ILE A 418 9.37 -3.80 -19.06
C ILE A 418 8.37 -2.78 -18.51
N LYS A 419 8.66 -2.18 -17.34
CA LYS A 419 7.82 -1.20 -16.64
C LYS A 419 6.43 -1.74 -16.29
N VAL A 420 6.35 -3.00 -15.94
CA VAL A 420 5.19 -3.64 -15.32
C VAL A 420 5.55 -3.85 -13.86
N ASP A 421 4.60 -3.58 -12.98
CA ASP A 421 4.75 -3.75 -11.54
C ASP A 421 5.26 -5.18 -11.22
N PRO A 422 6.40 -5.31 -10.50
CA PRO A 422 6.96 -6.61 -10.12
C PRO A 422 6.02 -7.48 -9.28
N ALA A 423 5.11 -6.89 -8.51
CA ALA A 423 4.15 -7.59 -7.67
C ALA A 423 3.13 -8.40 -8.50
N VAL A 424 2.91 -8.02 -9.77
CA VAL A 424 2.12 -8.81 -10.74
C VAL A 424 2.71 -10.20 -10.96
N ALA A 425 4.03 -10.40 -10.72
CA ALA A 425 4.65 -11.73 -10.69
C ALA A 425 4.23 -12.54 -9.45
N SER A 426 2.93 -12.60 -9.17
CA SER A 426 2.31 -13.12 -7.94
C SER A 426 2.85 -14.48 -7.47
N GLY A 427 2.73 -14.73 -6.16
CA GLY A 427 3.10 -16.01 -5.56
C GLY A 427 2.49 -17.22 -6.29
N PRO A 428 1.17 -17.24 -6.58
CA PRO A 428 0.54 -18.31 -7.34
C PRO A 428 1.09 -18.52 -8.75
N LEU A 429 1.45 -17.46 -9.47
CA LEU A 429 2.07 -17.56 -10.79
C LEU A 429 3.46 -18.21 -10.68
N ILE A 430 4.29 -17.72 -9.77
CA ILE A 430 5.64 -18.26 -9.53
C ILE A 430 5.57 -19.73 -9.09
N THR A 431 4.63 -20.08 -8.21
CA THR A 431 4.43 -21.47 -7.79
C THR A 431 4.10 -22.36 -8.98
N THR A 432 3.20 -21.95 -9.88
CA THR A 432 2.83 -22.73 -11.05
C THR A 432 4.00 -22.91 -12.03
N VAL A 433 4.82 -21.88 -12.25
CA VAL A 433 6.04 -22.00 -13.06
C VAL A 433 7.05 -22.94 -12.41
N ASN A 434 7.21 -22.84 -11.08
CA ASN A 434 8.09 -23.72 -10.32
C ASN A 434 7.62 -25.18 -10.30
N ASP A 435 6.31 -25.43 -10.32
CA ASP A 435 5.75 -26.78 -10.47
C ASP A 435 6.21 -27.40 -11.79
N LEU A 436 6.18 -26.63 -12.88
CA LEU A 436 6.70 -27.11 -14.17
C LEU A 436 8.20 -27.45 -14.08
N VAL A 437 9.01 -26.58 -13.47
CA VAL A 437 10.44 -26.80 -13.25
C VAL A 437 10.67 -28.05 -12.41
N ALA A 438 9.92 -28.20 -11.33
CA ALA A 438 10.03 -29.34 -10.41
C ALA A 438 9.64 -30.66 -11.07
N VAL A 439 8.54 -30.67 -11.85
CA VAL A 439 8.11 -31.86 -12.61
C VAL A 439 9.19 -32.33 -13.58
N VAL A 440 9.66 -31.41 -14.43
CA VAL A 440 10.69 -31.73 -15.43
C VAL A 440 11.98 -32.23 -14.76
N THR A 441 12.41 -31.54 -13.70
CA THR A 441 13.61 -31.88 -12.94
C THR A 441 13.47 -33.28 -12.28
N TYR A 442 12.38 -33.48 -11.55
CA TYR A 442 12.17 -34.70 -10.77
C TYR A 442 12.01 -35.92 -11.64
N TYR A 443 11.09 -35.91 -12.60
CA TYR A 443 10.86 -37.02 -13.48
C TYR A 443 12.01 -37.23 -14.46
N GLY A 444 12.67 -36.17 -14.92
CA GLY A 444 13.86 -36.25 -15.76
C GLY A 444 15.02 -36.93 -15.03
N LEU A 445 15.26 -36.56 -13.77
CA LEU A 445 16.29 -37.22 -12.94
C LEU A 445 15.91 -38.64 -12.54
N ALA A 446 14.65 -38.91 -12.24
CA ALA A 446 14.15 -40.24 -11.97
C ALA A 446 14.37 -41.19 -13.19
N TRP A 447 14.07 -40.71 -14.39
CA TRP A 447 14.34 -41.44 -15.62
C TRP A 447 15.84 -41.71 -15.81
N LEU A 448 16.67 -40.67 -15.61
CA LEU A 448 18.12 -40.75 -15.84
C LEU A 448 18.86 -41.65 -14.81
N LEU A 449 18.47 -41.53 -13.52
CA LEU A 449 19.21 -42.13 -12.42
C LEU A 449 18.67 -43.51 -11.99
N LEU A 450 17.36 -43.78 -12.21
CA LEU A 450 16.71 -44.97 -11.67
C LEU A 450 16.24 -45.96 -12.75
N ILE A 451 16.01 -45.48 -13.98
CA ILE A 451 15.46 -46.33 -15.05
C ILE A 451 16.51 -46.61 -16.13
N ARG A 452 17.32 -45.62 -16.50
CA ARG A 452 18.37 -45.74 -17.51
C ARG A 452 19.66 -46.26 -16.90
#